data_f2e0950a4a65e2a0a82ebfe8848d3163
#
_entry.id   f2e0950a4a65e2a0a82ebfe8848d3163
#
_cell.length_a   1.000
_cell.length_b   1.000
_cell.length_c   1.000
_cell.angle_alpha   90.00
_cell.angle_beta   90.00
_cell.angle_gamma   90.00
#
_symmetry.space_group_name_H-M   'P 1'
#
loop_
_entity.id
_entity.type
_entity.pdbx_description
1 polymer ?
#
loop_
_entity_poly.entity_id
_entity_poly.type
_entity_poly.pdbx_seq_one_letter_code
_entity_poly.pdbx_strand_id
1 'polypeptide(L)'
;MKVVVDTSIIIDHLRGVPQAVKLLKEIEEGSLEGLISTITLMEIMAAPKMSKERLSAVKELLGIFEHCPVDNQTAITAGSLLAKYRRSHGLEPMDALIAATARVNEAVLFTLNTRHFKYIEGLIAVNPYDAEV
;
A
#
# COMPACT_ATOMS: atom_id res chain seq x y z
N MET A 1 -2.34 4.05 -15.06
CA MET A 1 -2.11 4.75 -13.78
C MET A 1 -1.49 3.79 -12.78
N LYS A 2 -0.39 4.20 -12.19
CA LYS A 2 0.29 3.41 -11.16
C LYS A 2 -0.31 3.70 -9.79
N VAL A 3 -0.61 2.65 -9.04
CA VAL A 3 -1.14 2.78 -7.69
C VAL A 3 -0.36 1.88 -6.74
N VAL A 4 0.06 2.42 -5.60
CA VAL A 4 0.57 1.61 -4.50
C VAL A 4 -0.61 1.30 -3.59
N VAL A 5 -0.83 0.03 -3.32
CA VAL A 5 -1.95 -0.41 -2.49
C VAL A 5 -1.46 -0.69 -1.07
N ASP A 6 -2.04 0.02 -0.10
CA ASP A 6 -1.71 -0.14 1.30
C ASP A 6 -2.25 -1.47 1.85
N THR A 7 -1.60 -1.96 2.88
CA THR A 7 -1.93 -3.22 3.55
C THR A 7 -3.40 -3.31 3.96
N SER A 8 -4.00 -2.21 4.40
CA SER A 8 -5.40 -2.18 4.82
C SER A 8 -6.37 -2.67 3.75
N ILE A 9 -6.12 -2.32 2.49
CA ILE A 9 -6.95 -2.73 1.37
C ILE A 9 -6.75 -4.21 1.04
N ILE A 10 -5.51 -4.70 1.12
CA ILE A 10 -5.21 -6.12 0.90
C ILE A 10 -5.94 -6.97 1.95
N ILE A 11 -5.90 -6.55 3.21
CA ILE A 11 -6.61 -7.24 4.29
C ILE A 11 -8.11 -7.27 4.02
N ASP A 12 -8.69 -6.15 3.58
CA ASP A 12 -10.11 -6.07 3.22
C ASP A 12 -10.45 -7.05 2.09
N HIS A 13 -9.59 -7.14 1.07
CA HIS A 13 -9.82 -8.11 -0.01
C HIS A 13 -9.87 -9.54 0.54
N LEU A 14 -8.93 -9.88 1.43
CA LEU A 14 -8.90 -11.22 2.03
C LEU A 14 -10.12 -11.51 2.91
N ARG A 15 -10.77 -10.46 3.41
CA ARG A 15 -12.01 -10.57 4.17
C ARG A 15 -13.27 -10.53 3.30
N GLY A 16 -13.11 -10.40 1.99
CA GLY A 16 -14.22 -10.38 1.04
C GLY A 16 -14.97 -9.04 0.97
N VAL A 17 -14.36 -7.95 1.40
CA VAL A 17 -14.97 -6.62 1.27
C VAL A 17 -15.18 -6.30 -0.22
N PRO A 18 -16.41 -6.04 -0.68
CA PRO A 18 -16.69 -5.92 -2.13
C PRO A 18 -15.88 -4.85 -2.86
N GLN A 19 -15.67 -3.70 -2.23
CA GLN A 19 -14.91 -2.61 -2.85
C GLN A 19 -13.45 -3.01 -3.07
N ALA A 20 -12.86 -3.74 -2.12
CA ALA A 20 -11.49 -4.24 -2.25
C ALA A 20 -11.40 -5.31 -3.33
N VAL A 21 -12.36 -6.24 -3.37
CA VAL A 21 -12.42 -7.30 -4.38
C VAL A 21 -12.50 -6.68 -5.77
N LYS A 22 -13.35 -5.68 -5.96
CA LYS A 22 -13.51 -4.97 -7.23
C LYS A 22 -12.21 -4.29 -7.65
N LEU A 23 -11.55 -3.60 -6.72
CA LEU A 23 -10.30 -2.89 -6.98
C LEU A 23 -9.20 -3.84 -7.45
N LEU A 24 -9.03 -4.96 -6.76
CA LEU A 24 -7.99 -5.91 -7.11
C LEU A 24 -8.28 -6.60 -8.44
N LYS A 25 -9.54 -6.76 -8.79
CA LYS A 25 -9.92 -7.25 -10.10
C LYS A 25 -9.50 -6.29 -11.22
N GLU A 26 -9.66 -4.99 -11.00
CA GLU A 26 -9.21 -3.96 -11.95
C GLU A 26 -7.69 -4.01 -12.15
N ILE A 27 -6.94 -4.28 -11.08
CA ILE A 27 -5.48 -4.44 -11.15
C ILE A 27 -5.15 -5.72 -11.93
N GLU A 28 -5.79 -6.82 -11.62
CA GLU A 28 -5.58 -8.10 -12.31
C GLU A 28 -5.87 -7.99 -13.81
N GLU A 29 -6.90 -7.26 -14.16
CA GLU A 29 -7.30 -7.05 -15.56
C GLU A 29 -6.44 -6.02 -16.29
N GLY A 30 -5.56 -5.32 -15.60
CA GLY A 30 -4.66 -4.36 -16.21
C GLY A 30 -5.20 -2.94 -16.34
N SER A 31 -6.40 -2.65 -15.81
CA SER A 31 -6.95 -1.30 -15.82
C SER A 31 -6.16 -0.34 -14.94
N LEU A 32 -5.54 -0.87 -13.90
CA LEU A 32 -4.64 -0.16 -13.01
C LEU A 32 -3.35 -0.96 -12.89
N GLU A 33 -2.22 -0.26 -12.80
CA GLU A 33 -0.92 -0.89 -12.57
C GLU A 33 -0.68 -0.92 -11.05
N GLY A 34 -0.84 -2.09 -10.46
CA GLY A 34 -0.75 -2.26 -9.00
C GLY A 34 0.65 -2.55 -8.51
N LEU A 35 1.10 -1.76 -7.55
CA LEU A 35 2.38 -1.93 -6.86
C LEU A 35 2.11 -2.15 -5.38
N ILE A 36 2.95 -2.96 -4.74
CA ILE A 36 2.96 -3.07 -3.27
C ILE A 36 4.39 -2.97 -2.75
N SER A 37 4.52 -2.34 -1.59
CA SER A 37 5.79 -2.31 -0.88
C SER A 37 6.09 -3.68 -0.27
N THR A 38 7.36 -4.04 -0.18
CA THR A 38 7.77 -5.24 0.58
C THR A 38 7.43 -5.12 2.06
N ILE A 39 7.20 -3.90 2.58
CA ILE A 39 6.64 -3.69 3.93
C ILE A 39 5.25 -4.31 4.03
N THR A 40 4.43 -4.17 3.00
CA THR A 40 3.10 -4.80 2.96
C THR A 40 3.20 -6.31 2.97
N LEU A 41 4.17 -6.89 2.25
CA LEU A 41 4.42 -8.33 2.31
C LEU A 41 4.72 -8.78 3.73
N MET A 42 5.59 -8.06 4.42
CA MET A 42 5.94 -8.36 5.81
C MET A 42 4.71 -8.32 6.71
N GLU A 43 3.90 -7.26 6.59
CA GLU A 43 2.71 -7.10 7.43
C GLU A 43 1.68 -8.21 7.21
N ILE A 44 1.47 -8.60 5.95
CA ILE A 44 0.52 -9.67 5.62
C ILE A 44 1.03 -11.03 6.13
N MET A 45 2.33 -11.29 5.94
CA MET A 45 2.94 -12.55 6.36
C MET A 45 3.10 -12.65 7.89
N ALA A 46 2.95 -11.55 8.61
CA ALA A 46 3.02 -11.54 10.08
C ALA A 46 1.76 -12.11 10.75
N ALA A 47 0.69 -12.37 9.99
CA ALA A 47 -0.53 -12.95 10.55
C ALA A 47 -0.24 -14.31 11.18
N PRO A 48 -0.57 -14.53 12.47
CA PRO A 48 -0.30 -15.80 13.12
C PRO A 48 -1.21 -16.92 12.63
N LYS A 49 -0.70 -18.15 12.66
CA LYS A 49 -1.49 -19.37 12.39
C LYS A 49 -2.22 -19.36 11.04
N MET A 50 -1.54 -18.91 10.01
CA MET A 50 -2.12 -18.90 8.67
C MET A 50 -2.27 -20.34 8.16
N SER A 51 -3.49 -20.74 7.75
CA SER A 51 -3.73 -22.04 7.15
C SER A 51 -3.02 -22.15 5.80
N LYS A 52 -2.86 -23.39 5.30
CA LYS A 52 -2.27 -23.62 3.98
C LYS A 52 -3.12 -22.98 2.88
N GLU A 53 -4.44 -23.08 3.00
CA GLU A 53 -5.37 -22.50 2.05
C GLU A 53 -5.26 -20.98 2.05
N ARG A 54 -5.15 -20.37 3.23
CA ARG A 54 -4.99 -18.93 3.37
C ARG A 54 -3.66 -18.47 2.78
N LEU A 55 -2.58 -19.17 3.08
CA LEU A 55 -1.26 -18.85 2.55
C LEU A 55 -1.24 -18.94 1.04
N SER A 56 -1.86 -19.96 0.47
CA SER A 56 -1.96 -20.13 -0.99
C SER A 56 -2.73 -18.97 -1.60
N ALA A 57 -3.86 -18.58 -1.01
CA ALA A 57 -4.67 -17.44 -1.48
C ALA A 57 -3.87 -16.13 -1.42
N VAL A 58 -3.11 -15.93 -0.35
CA VAL A 58 -2.27 -14.75 -0.19
C VAL A 58 -1.19 -14.69 -1.27
N LYS A 59 -0.50 -15.80 -1.52
CA LYS A 59 0.54 -15.86 -2.55
C LYS A 59 -0.01 -15.58 -3.95
N GLU A 60 -1.16 -16.15 -4.27
CA GLU A 60 -1.84 -15.90 -5.54
C GLU A 60 -2.22 -14.42 -5.69
N LEU A 61 -2.81 -13.85 -4.65
CA LEU A 61 -3.18 -12.45 -4.60
C LEU A 61 -1.97 -11.54 -4.81
N LEU A 62 -0.88 -11.79 -4.08
CA LEU A 62 0.33 -10.97 -4.17
C LEU A 62 0.98 -11.06 -5.55
N GLY A 63 0.74 -12.13 -6.29
CA GLY A 63 1.28 -12.34 -7.63
C GLY A 63 0.73 -11.37 -8.67
N ILE A 64 -0.38 -10.69 -8.41
CA ILE A 64 -0.94 -9.72 -9.37
C ILE A 64 -0.28 -8.34 -9.28
N PHE A 65 0.55 -8.12 -8.26
CA PHE A 65 1.21 -6.83 -8.02
C PHE A 65 2.67 -6.85 -8.44
N GLU A 66 3.19 -5.67 -8.82
CA GLU A 66 4.62 -5.45 -8.86
C GLU A 66 5.10 -5.20 -7.43
N HIS A 67 6.13 -5.93 -7.01
CA HIS A 67 6.70 -5.78 -5.66
C HIS A 67 7.82 -4.75 -5.67
N CYS A 68 7.70 -3.75 -4.81
CA CYS A 68 8.67 -2.66 -4.71
C CYS A 68 9.50 -2.84 -3.44
N PRO A 69 10.77 -3.23 -3.55
CA PRO A 69 11.63 -3.41 -2.38
C PRO A 69 11.97 -2.06 -1.76
N VAL A 70 12.27 -2.10 -0.45
CA VAL A 70 12.82 -0.93 0.24
C VAL A 70 14.31 -0.86 -0.10
N ASP A 71 14.60 -0.16 -1.19
CA ASP A 71 15.98 0.06 -1.62
C ASP A 71 16.54 1.34 -1.00
N ASN A 72 17.77 1.70 -1.38
CA ASN A 72 18.42 2.89 -0.84
C ASN A 72 17.62 4.16 -1.09
N GLN A 73 17.12 4.34 -2.30
CA GLN A 73 16.35 5.54 -2.66
C GLN A 73 15.06 5.65 -1.81
N THR A 74 14.36 4.53 -1.66
CA THR A 74 13.14 4.48 -0.86
C THR A 74 13.44 4.78 0.61
N ALA A 75 14.49 4.19 1.16
CA ALA A 75 14.89 4.41 2.55
C ALA A 75 15.30 5.88 2.81
N ILE A 76 16.06 6.47 1.89
CA ILE A 76 16.48 7.88 2.00
C ILE A 76 15.25 8.81 1.94
N THR A 77 14.34 8.55 1.01
CA THR A 77 13.10 9.31 0.89
C THR A 77 12.26 9.19 2.15
N ALA A 78 12.10 7.99 2.69
CA ALA A 78 11.36 7.76 3.93
C ALA A 78 12.00 8.51 5.11
N GLY A 79 13.33 8.49 5.20
CA GLY A 79 14.06 9.24 6.24
C GLY A 79 13.81 10.74 6.16
N SER A 80 13.80 11.30 4.95
CA SER A 80 13.49 12.71 4.73
C SER A 80 12.06 13.05 5.17
N LEU A 81 11.10 12.17 4.89
CA LEU A 81 9.72 12.36 5.33
C LEU A 81 9.60 12.32 6.84
N LEU A 82 10.28 11.40 7.50
CA LEU A 82 10.31 11.32 8.95
C LEU A 82 10.90 12.58 9.57
N ALA A 83 12.01 13.07 9.02
CA ALA A 83 12.64 14.29 9.49
C ALA A 83 11.69 15.48 9.43
N LYS A 84 10.86 15.53 8.39
CA LYS A 84 9.93 16.65 8.17
C LYS A 84 8.64 16.54 8.96
N TYR A 85 8.07 15.34 9.09
CA TYR A 85 6.70 15.17 9.57
C TYR A 85 6.54 14.40 10.87
N ARG A 86 7.59 13.79 11.41
CA ARG A 86 7.47 13.00 12.65
C ARG A 86 6.94 13.82 13.81
N ARG A 87 7.54 14.99 14.06
CA ARG A 87 7.14 15.84 15.19
C ARG A 87 5.81 16.55 14.96
N SER A 88 5.60 17.07 13.76
CA SER A 88 4.42 17.88 13.47
C SER A 88 3.15 17.05 13.29
N HIS A 89 3.27 15.85 12.72
CA HIS A 89 2.12 15.03 12.36
C HIS A 89 2.17 13.61 12.90
N GLY A 90 3.23 13.23 13.59
CA GLY A 90 3.36 11.90 14.15
C GLY A 90 3.58 10.81 13.11
N LEU A 91 4.19 11.16 11.98
CA LEU A 91 4.46 10.16 10.94
C LEU A 91 5.29 9.01 11.49
N GLU A 92 4.83 7.78 11.28
CA GLU A 92 5.49 6.58 11.75
C GLU A 92 6.40 5.98 10.68
N PRO A 93 7.46 5.22 11.07
CA PRO A 93 8.40 4.66 10.10
C PRO A 93 7.77 3.79 9.02
N MET A 94 6.80 2.93 9.37
CA MET A 94 6.16 2.08 8.39
C MET A 94 5.36 2.89 7.37
N ASP A 95 4.62 3.89 7.84
CA ASP A 95 3.87 4.79 6.96
C ASP A 95 4.81 5.61 6.08
N ALA A 96 5.96 6.04 6.63
CA ALA A 96 6.97 6.75 5.84
C ALA A 96 7.51 5.89 4.70
N LEU A 97 7.71 4.61 4.93
CA LEU A 97 8.19 3.67 3.90
C LEU A 97 7.13 3.44 2.81
N ILE A 98 5.87 3.33 3.19
CA ILE A 98 4.76 3.21 2.23
C ILE A 98 4.65 4.48 1.38
N ALA A 99 4.67 5.65 2.03
CA ALA A 99 4.62 6.94 1.33
C ALA A 99 5.81 7.11 0.38
N ALA A 100 7.01 6.75 0.83
CA ALA A 100 8.21 6.82 0.02
C ALA A 100 8.13 5.91 -1.20
N THR A 101 7.57 4.71 -1.03
CA THR A 101 7.37 3.77 -2.14
C THR A 101 6.51 4.41 -3.24
N ALA A 102 5.41 5.06 -2.84
CA ALA A 102 4.54 5.75 -3.80
C ALA A 102 5.25 6.90 -4.49
N ARG A 103 5.97 7.74 -3.74
CA ARG A 103 6.68 8.88 -4.32
C ARG A 103 7.79 8.48 -5.28
N VAL A 104 8.60 7.50 -4.90
CA VAL A 104 9.72 7.03 -5.73
C VAL A 104 9.23 6.42 -7.03
N ASN A 105 8.06 5.78 -7.02
CA ASN A 105 7.48 5.16 -8.20
C ASN A 105 6.51 6.07 -8.96
N GLU A 106 6.36 7.31 -8.51
CA GLU A 106 5.42 8.26 -9.12
C GLU A 106 4.00 7.68 -9.19
N ALA A 107 3.58 7.02 -8.11
CA ALA A 107 2.31 6.35 -8.00
C ALA A 107 1.38 7.06 -7.01
N VAL A 108 0.09 6.91 -7.22
CA VAL A 108 -0.93 7.31 -6.24
C VAL A 108 -0.96 6.26 -5.14
N LEU A 109 -1.08 6.68 -3.90
CA LEU A 109 -1.25 5.77 -2.77
C LEU A 109 -2.74 5.53 -2.53
N PHE A 110 -3.17 4.28 -2.64
CA PHE A 110 -4.52 3.85 -2.26
C PHE A 110 -4.48 3.33 -0.83
N THR A 111 -5.16 4.00 0.06
CA THR A 111 -5.18 3.67 1.49
C THR A 111 -6.53 4.02 2.10
N LEU A 112 -6.94 3.28 3.12
CA LEU A 112 -8.14 3.61 3.90
C LEU A 112 -7.85 4.66 4.97
N ASN A 113 -6.56 4.90 5.26
CA ASN A 113 -6.10 5.80 6.31
C ASN A 113 -5.51 7.09 5.73
N THR A 114 -6.26 7.79 4.90
CA THR A 114 -5.77 8.99 4.21
C THR A 114 -5.24 10.06 5.16
N ARG A 115 -5.80 10.15 6.38
CA ARG A 115 -5.32 11.08 7.41
C ARG A 115 -3.84 10.94 7.74
N HIS A 116 -3.31 9.72 7.64
CA HIS A 116 -1.92 9.45 7.94
C HIS A 116 -0.96 9.94 6.86
N PHE A 117 -1.47 10.32 5.69
CA PHE A 117 -0.66 10.59 4.51
C PHE A 117 -0.94 11.91 3.80
N LYS A 118 -2.15 12.45 3.94
CA LYS A 118 -2.61 13.59 3.11
C LYS A 118 -1.82 14.87 3.29
N TYR A 119 -1.09 15.01 4.41
CA TYR A 119 -0.26 16.20 4.69
C TYR A 119 1.10 16.15 3.99
N ILE A 120 1.47 15.03 3.39
CA ILE A 120 2.77 14.84 2.77
C ILE A 120 2.81 15.48 1.39
N GLU A 121 3.69 16.48 1.21
CA GLU A 121 3.87 17.12 -0.08
C GLU A 121 4.40 16.13 -1.12
N GLY A 122 3.86 16.24 -2.33
CA GLY A 122 4.27 15.40 -3.45
C GLY A 122 3.68 14.00 -3.43
N LEU A 123 2.80 13.71 -2.46
CA LEU A 123 2.10 12.44 -2.38
C LEU A 123 0.62 12.66 -2.60
N ILE A 124 0.03 11.85 -3.46
CA ILE A 124 -1.43 11.81 -3.63
C ILE A 124 -1.92 10.55 -2.94
N ALA A 125 -2.65 10.70 -1.84
CA ALA A 125 -3.23 9.60 -1.09
C ALA A 125 -4.75 9.66 -1.22
N VAL A 126 -5.34 8.55 -1.64
CA VAL A 126 -6.77 8.45 -1.96
C VAL A 126 -7.35 7.23 -1.29
N ASN A 127 -8.54 7.36 -0.71
CA ASN A 127 -9.34 6.21 -0.32
C ASN A 127 -10.14 5.78 -1.55
N PRO A 128 -9.79 4.65 -2.19
CA PRO A 128 -10.45 4.26 -3.45
C PRO A 128 -11.93 3.90 -3.27
N TYR A 129 -12.38 3.65 -2.04
CA TYR A 129 -13.79 3.36 -1.77
C TYR A 129 -14.66 4.61 -1.87
N ASP A 130 -14.09 5.77 -1.58
CA ASP A 130 -14.81 7.05 -1.62
C ASP A 130 -14.80 7.68 -3.01
N ALA A 131 -14.02 7.15 -3.93
CA ALA A 131 -13.84 7.72 -5.26
C ALA A 131 -15.01 7.43 -6.20
N GLU A 132 -15.95 6.60 -5.79
CA GLU A 132 -17.14 6.29 -6.57
C GLU A 132 -18.25 7.29 -6.26
N VAL A 133 -18.38 8.24 -7.10
CA VAL A 133 -19.45 9.22 -7.00
C VAL A 133 -20.37 9.09 -8.18
#